data_9b257402440766a56b8dbfc36bad2e8d
#
_entry.id   9b257402440766a56b8dbfc36bad2e8d
#
_cell.length_a   1.000
_cell.length_b   1.000
_cell.length_c   1.000
_cell.angle_alpha   90.00
_cell.angle_beta   90.00
_cell.angle_gamma   90.00
#
_symmetry.space_group_name_H-M   'P 1'
#
loop_
_entity.id
_entity.type
_entity.pdbx_description
1 polymer ?
#
loop_
_entity_poly.entity_id
_entity_poly.type
_entity_poly.pdbx_seq_one_letter_code
_entity_poly.pdbx_strand_id
1 'polypeptide(L)'
;MKRINLVIHEPLINKVIGGELNLLLHDRASLVDAINEVDKLINSKGGFPVPDYRSLLHMVYNPVESRFYKQVAVTAHKKSGQVLNVRDNPKRELPEGATIILIPTGGCISEWEEPID
;
A
#
# COMPACT_ATOMS: atom_id res chain seq x y z
N MET A 1 0.23 -14.60 -14.82
CA MET A 1 0.32 -13.85 -13.57
C MET A 1 1.57 -12.97 -13.55
N LYS A 2 1.52 -11.90 -12.82
CA LYS A 2 2.66 -10.99 -12.74
C LYS A 2 3.18 -10.87 -11.32
N ARG A 3 4.45 -10.49 -11.19
CA ARG A 3 5.09 -10.29 -9.92
C ARG A 3 5.15 -8.81 -9.60
N ILE A 4 4.76 -8.46 -8.37
CA ILE A 4 4.82 -7.10 -7.86
C ILE A 4 5.56 -7.15 -6.54
N ASN A 5 6.52 -6.25 -6.36
CA ASN A 5 7.24 -6.11 -5.10
C ASN A 5 6.60 -4.98 -4.30
N LEU A 6 6.07 -5.30 -3.13
CA LEU A 6 5.42 -4.32 -2.27
C LEU A 6 6.18 -4.21 -0.97
N VAL A 7 6.67 -3.01 -0.68
CA VAL A 7 7.37 -2.69 0.55
C VAL A 7 6.44 -1.86 1.43
N ILE A 8 6.20 -2.32 2.66
CA ILE A 8 5.32 -1.64 3.59
C ILE A 8 6.12 -1.19 4.80
N HIS A 9 6.09 0.10 5.09
CA HIS A 9 6.77 0.68 6.24
C HIS A 9 5.74 0.99 7.33
N GLU A 10 5.38 -0.02 8.09
CA GLU A 10 4.50 0.12 9.26
C GLU A 10 4.93 -0.96 10.28
N PRO A 11 5.43 -0.56 11.46
CA PRO A 11 6.06 -1.50 12.39
C PRO A 11 5.19 -2.67 12.82
N LEU A 12 3.90 -2.44 13.09
CA LEU A 12 3.01 -3.51 13.54
C LEU A 12 2.71 -4.50 12.42
N ILE A 13 2.53 -3.99 11.20
CA ILE A 13 2.32 -4.84 10.03
C ILE A 13 3.58 -5.65 9.75
N ASN A 14 4.75 -5.01 9.87
CA ASN A 14 6.02 -5.67 9.61
C ASN A 14 6.25 -6.86 10.54
N LYS A 15 5.76 -6.78 11.77
CA LYS A 15 5.88 -7.89 12.72
C LYS A 15 5.06 -9.11 12.30
N VAL A 16 4.00 -8.89 11.52
CA VAL A 16 3.10 -9.96 11.11
C VAL A 16 3.56 -10.62 9.82
N ILE A 17 3.93 -9.82 8.82
CA ILE A 17 4.19 -10.31 7.47
C ILE A 17 5.56 -9.93 6.90
N GLY A 18 6.38 -9.22 7.67
CA GLY A 18 7.62 -8.66 7.16
C GLY A 18 7.39 -7.35 6.44
N GLY A 19 8.47 -6.67 6.07
CA GLY A 19 8.39 -5.35 5.45
C GLY A 19 8.36 -5.38 3.94
N GLU A 20 8.73 -6.49 3.33
CA GLU A 20 8.82 -6.59 1.88
C GLU A 20 8.15 -7.88 1.41
N LEU A 21 7.27 -7.75 0.42
CA LEU A 21 6.49 -8.86 -0.10
C LEU A 21 6.63 -8.95 -1.61
N ASN A 22 6.87 -10.16 -2.09
CA ASN A 22 6.84 -10.46 -3.51
C ASN A 22 5.49 -11.12 -3.79
N LEU A 23 4.59 -10.36 -4.40
CA LEU A 23 3.24 -10.81 -4.66
C LEU A 23 3.11 -11.35 -6.08
N LEU A 24 2.36 -12.42 -6.24
CA LEU A 24 2.01 -12.97 -7.53
C LEU A 24 0.53 -12.66 -7.77
N LEU A 25 0.26 -11.79 -8.73
CA LEU A 25 -1.07 -11.25 -8.97
C LEU A 25 -1.52 -11.56 -10.40
N HIS A 26 -2.83 -11.49 -10.64
CA HIS A 26 -3.35 -11.63 -12.01
C HIS A 26 -2.86 -10.46 -12.86
N ASP A 27 -2.85 -10.64 -14.17
CA ASP A 27 -2.20 -9.70 -15.08
C ASP A 27 -2.77 -8.29 -15.06
N ARG A 28 -4.03 -8.14 -14.69
CA ARG A 28 -4.69 -6.83 -14.64
C ARG A 28 -4.73 -6.21 -13.25
N ALA A 29 -4.05 -6.81 -12.29
CA ALA A 29 -4.10 -6.33 -10.91
C ALA A 29 -3.56 -4.92 -10.76
N SER A 30 -4.22 -4.16 -9.90
CA SER A 30 -3.86 -2.80 -9.51
C SER A 30 -3.21 -2.81 -8.12
N LEU A 31 -2.83 -1.62 -7.64
CA LEU A 31 -2.34 -1.49 -6.27
C LEU A 31 -3.42 -1.84 -5.24
N VAL A 32 -4.67 -1.49 -5.52
CA VAL A 32 -5.77 -1.88 -4.62
C VAL A 32 -5.86 -3.42 -4.53
N ASP A 33 -5.69 -4.10 -5.65
CA ASP A 33 -5.69 -5.57 -5.66
C ASP A 33 -4.52 -6.12 -4.85
N ALA A 34 -3.34 -5.51 -4.98
CA ALA A 34 -2.17 -5.91 -4.21
C ALA A 34 -2.41 -5.74 -2.71
N ILE A 35 -3.00 -4.63 -2.31
CA ILE A 35 -3.32 -4.38 -0.91
C ILE A 35 -4.33 -5.40 -0.39
N ASN A 36 -5.33 -5.78 -1.20
CA ASN A 36 -6.28 -6.81 -0.81
C ASN A 36 -5.60 -8.16 -0.58
N GLU A 37 -4.59 -8.51 -1.38
CA GLU A 37 -3.85 -9.74 -1.17
C GLU A 37 -3.04 -9.69 0.13
N VAL A 38 -2.48 -8.55 0.45
CA VAL A 38 -1.80 -8.34 1.73
C VAL A 38 -2.77 -8.55 2.89
N ASP A 39 -3.98 -8.00 2.78
CA ASP A 39 -4.99 -8.14 3.82
C ASP A 39 -5.39 -9.60 4.03
N LYS A 40 -5.48 -10.37 2.96
CA LYS A 40 -5.74 -11.81 3.08
C LYS A 40 -4.62 -12.51 3.86
N LEU A 41 -3.38 -12.15 3.56
CA LEU A 41 -2.24 -12.72 4.25
C LEU A 41 -2.24 -12.35 5.73
N ILE A 42 -2.50 -11.09 6.04
CA ILE A 42 -2.57 -10.63 7.43
C ILE A 42 -3.68 -11.36 8.19
N ASN A 43 -4.85 -11.50 7.57
CA ASN A 43 -5.97 -12.21 8.20
C ASN A 43 -5.64 -13.67 8.48
N SER A 44 -4.86 -14.31 7.61
CA SER A 44 -4.44 -15.69 7.83
C SER A 44 -3.50 -15.83 9.03
N LYS A 45 -2.92 -14.73 9.49
CA LYS A 45 -1.97 -14.73 10.60
C LYS A 45 -2.55 -14.12 11.88
N GLY A 46 -3.87 -13.99 11.98
CA GLY A 46 -4.51 -13.56 13.21
C GLY A 46 -5.25 -12.25 13.17
N GLY A 47 -5.24 -11.56 12.03
CA GLY A 47 -5.98 -10.33 11.84
C GLY A 47 -5.12 -9.09 11.83
N PHE A 48 -5.73 -7.96 11.52
CA PHE A 48 -5.02 -6.71 11.31
C PHE A 48 -4.50 -6.16 12.65
N PRO A 49 -3.19 -5.87 12.75
CA PRO A 49 -2.56 -5.54 14.03
C PRO A 49 -2.65 -4.07 14.45
N VAL A 50 -2.99 -3.16 13.53
CA VAL A 50 -3.00 -1.73 13.86
C VAL A 50 -4.35 -1.36 14.46
N PRO A 51 -4.39 -0.78 15.69
CA PRO A 51 -5.64 -0.38 16.32
C PRO A 51 -6.42 0.62 15.46
N ASP A 52 -7.74 0.59 15.59
CA ASP A 52 -8.68 1.49 14.93
C ASP A 52 -8.87 1.25 13.44
N TYR A 53 -8.17 0.29 12.85
CA TYR A 53 -8.33 -0.07 11.45
C TYR A 53 -8.67 -1.54 11.32
N ARG A 54 -9.49 -1.88 10.32
CA ARG A 54 -9.92 -3.25 10.07
C ARG A 54 -9.01 -3.98 9.10
N SER A 55 -8.30 -3.23 8.27
CA SER A 55 -7.45 -3.78 7.22
C SER A 55 -6.48 -2.72 6.74
N LEU A 56 -5.50 -3.14 5.96
CA LEU A 56 -4.57 -2.20 5.33
C LEU A 56 -5.33 -1.30 4.36
N LEU A 57 -6.25 -1.86 3.59
CA LEU A 57 -7.05 -1.07 2.66
C LEU A 57 -7.86 -0.01 3.40
N HIS A 58 -8.50 -0.38 4.52
CA HIS A 58 -9.25 0.56 5.34
C HIS A 58 -8.35 1.69 5.84
N MET A 59 -7.11 1.37 6.16
CA MET A 59 -6.16 2.34 6.71
C MET A 59 -5.67 3.35 5.66
N VAL A 60 -5.52 2.94 4.41
CA VAL A 60 -4.86 3.77 3.40
C VAL A 60 -5.78 4.32 2.32
N TYR A 61 -6.89 3.66 2.04
CA TYR A 61 -7.73 3.99 0.88
C TYR A 61 -9.04 4.64 1.28
N ASN A 62 -9.34 5.78 0.64
CA ASN A 62 -10.60 6.49 0.82
C ASN A 62 -11.57 6.06 -0.28
N PRO A 63 -12.58 5.23 0.03
CA PRO A 63 -13.50 4.73 -1.00
C PRO A 63 -14.43 5.81 -1.55
N VAL A 64 -14.66 6.88 -0.79
CA VAL A 64 -15.51 7.98 -1.24
C VAL A 64 -14.84 8.74 -2.37
N GLU A 65 -13.53 9.01 -2.23
CA GLU A 65 -12.78 9.76 -3.23
C GLU A 65 -12.04 8.85 -4.22
N SER A 66 -12.08 7.53 -3.99
CA SER A 66 -11.39 6.55 -4.82
C SER A 66 -9.89 6.79 -4.95
N ARG A 67 -9.26 7.23 -3.86
CA ARG A 67 -7.82 7.46 -3.80
C ARG A 67 -7.32 7.32 -2.37
N PHE A 68 -6.02 7.32 -2.20
CA PHE A 68 -5.43 7.21 -0.87
C PHE A 68 -5.65 8.49 -0.06
N TYR A 69 -5.73 8.31 1.26
CA TYR A 69 -5.77 9.44 2.16
C TYR A 69 -4.49 10.27 2.03
N LYS A 70 -4.59 11.57 2.32
CA LYS A 70 -3.47 12.49 2.15
C LYS A 70 -2.23 12.11 2.95
N GLN A 71 -2.44 11.56 4.15
CA GLN A 71 -1.33 11.21 5.03
C GLN A 71 -0.56 9.96 4.57
N VAL A 72 -1.11 9.21 3.64
CA VAL A 72 -0.46 8.01 3.14
C VAL A 72 0.60 8.39 2.12
N ALA A 73 1.83 7.90 2.30
CA ALA A 73 2.88 8.06 1.30
C ALA A 73 2.97 6.80 0.47
N VAL A 74 2.99 6.94 -0.84
CA VAL A 74 3.12 5.83 -1.75
C VAL A 74 3.94 6.25 -2.96
N THR A 75 4.91 5.40 -3.32
CA THR A 75 5.68 5.57 -4.56
C THR A 75 5.69 4.24 -5.29
N ALA A 76 5.76 4.31 -6.61
CA ALA A 76 5.82 3.12 -7.43
C ALA A 76 6.77 3.35 -8.59
N HIS A 77 7.50 2.30 -8.97
CA HIS A 77 8.46 2.35 -10.07
C HIS A 77 8.28 1.11 -10.92
N LYS A 78 8.41 1.29 -12.23
CA LYS A 78 8.53 0.17 -13.16
C LYS A 78 9.86 -0.53 -12.93
N LYS A 79 9.97 -1.75 -13.46
CA LYS A 79 11.22 -2.50 -13.45
C LYS A 79 12.38 -1.70 -14.04
N SER A 80 12.09 -0.84 -15.00
CA SER A 80 13.09 0.05 -15.63
C SER A 80 13.50 1.21 -14.73
N GLY A 81 12.80 1.44 -13.62
CA GLY A 81 13.05 2.58 -12.74
C GLY A 81 12.15 3.78 -13.00
N GLN A 82 11.35 3.73 -14.07
CA GLN A 82 10.44 4.84 -14.36
C GLN A 82 9.35 4.94 -13.29
N VAL A 83 9.09 6.15 -12.81
CA VAL A 83 8.08 6.42 -11.79
C VAL A 83 6.68 6.22 -12.34
N LEU A 84 5.82 5.61 -11.54
CA LEU A 84 4.40 5.42 -11.84
C LEU A 84 3.58 6.26 -10.87
N ASN A 85 2.52 6.89 -11.39
CA ASN A 85 1.59 7.60 -10.53
C ASN A 85 0.47 6.65 -10.11
N VAL A 86 0.61 6.08 -8.92
CA VAL A 86 -0.43 5.20 -8.36
C VAL A 86 -1.28 5.91 -7.32
N ARG A 87 -0.83 7.06 -6.85
CA ARG A 87 -1.54 7.79 -5.79
C ARG A 87 -2.89 8.32 -6.28
N ASP A 88 -2.89 8.90 -7.46
CA ASP A 88 -4.13 9.47 -8.01
C ASP A 88 -4.98 8.42 -8.72
N ASN A 89 -4.41 7.27 -9.02
CA ASN A 89 -5.11 6.22 -9.72
C ASN A 89 -4.71 4.84 -9.19
N PRO A 90 -5.11 4.52 -7.95
CA PRO A 90 -4.71 3.26 -7.30
C PRO A 90 -5.34 2.02 -7.91
N LYS A 91 -6.36 2.19 -8.76
CA LYS A 91 -7.01 1.08 -9.47
C LYS A 91 -6.40 0.83 -10.85
N ARG A 92 -5.39 1.60 -11.23
CA ARG A 92 -4.70 1.40 -12.48
C ARG A 92 -3.93 0.09 -12.49
N GLU A 93 -3.96 -0.59 -13.63
CA GLU A 93 -3.20 -1.83 -13.81
C GLU A 93 -1.71 -1.58 -13.64
N LEU A 94 -1.07 -2.42 -12.83
CA LEU A 94 0.37 -2.32 -12.57
C LEU A 94 1.15 -3.13 -13.61
N PRO A 95 2.32 -2.66 -14.03
CA PRO A 95 3.17 -3.45 -14.92
C PRO A 95 3.90 -4.55 -14.15
N GLU A 96 4.28 -5.61 -14.88
CA GLU A 96 5.09 -6.69 -14.34
C GLU A 96 6.39 -6.16 -13.76
N GLY A 97 6.73 -6.62 -12.57
CA GLY A 97 7.98 -6.26 -11.93
C GLY A 97 7.99 -4.91 -11.25
N ALA A 98 6.83 -4.26 -11.13
CA ALA A 98 6.76 -2.97 -10.44
C ALA A 98 7.13 -3.12 -8.97
N THR A 99 7.78 -2.10 -8.43
CA THR A 99 8.10 -1.99 -7.01
C THR A 99 7.30 -0.84 -6.43
N ILE A 100 6.60 -1.11 -5.34
CA ILE A 100 5.75 -0.13 -4.68
C ILE A 100 6.20 0.00 -3.23
N ILE A 101 6.38 1.24 -2.78
CA ILE A 101 6.71 1.52 -1.38
C ILE A 101 5.52 2.25 -0.79
N LEU A 102 4.94 1.66 0.24
CA LEU A 102 3.75 2.16 0.92
C LEU A 102 4.08 2.47 2.37
N ILE A 103 3.82 3.70 2.77
CA ILE A 103 3.99 4.15 4.15
C ILE A 103 2.64 4.60 4.65
N PRO A 104 1.86 3.68 5.28
CA PRO A 104 0.49 3.99 5.69
C PRO A 104 0.37 5.15 6.67
N THR A 105 1.40 5.35 7.48
CA THR A 105 1.44 6.41 8.48
C THR A 105 2.46 7.48 8.12
N GLY A 106 2.88 7.52 6.86
CA GLY A 106 3.83 8.53 6.40
C GLY A 106 3.38 9.94 6.66
N GLY A 107 2.06 10.12 6.70
CA GLY A 107 1.48 11.40 7.02
C GLY A 107 1.70 11.87 8.44
N CYS A 108 2.22 11.03 9.33
CA CYS A 108 2.57 11.49 10.67
C CYS A 108 3.58 12.64 10.60
N ILE A 109 4.42 12.62 9.60
CA ILE A 109 5.36 13.71 9.37
C ILE A 109 4.62 14.93 8.85
N SER A 110 3.68 14.71 7.97
CA SER A 110 2.86 15.79 7.43
C SER A 110 2.03 16.47 8.51
N GLU A 111 1.58 15.70 9.48
CA GLU A 111 0.81 16.22 10.59
C GLU A 111 1.60 17.22 11.41
N TRP A 112 2.89 17.05 11.48
CA TRP A 112 3.74 18.01 12.19
C TRP A 112 3.77 19.35 11.46
N GLU A 113 3.56 19.33 10.17
CA GLU A 113 3.54 20.53 9.37
C GLU A 113 2.18 21.21 9.40
N GLU A 114 1.12 20.41 9.45
CA GLU A 114 -0.24 20.94 9.45
C GLU A 114 -0.54 21.91 10.57
N PRO A 115 -0.15 21.65 11.81
CA PRO A 115 -0.45 22.57 12.89
C PRO A 115 0.20 23.94 12.73
N ILE A 116 1.16 24.02 11.85
CA ILE A 116 1.85 25.27 11.58
C ILE A 116 0.97 26.19 10.73
N ASP A 117 0.09 25.59 10.01
CA ASP A 117 -0.85 26.34 9.18
C ASP A 117 -1.97 26.95 10.03
#